data_a4f019cddf44b7899f5a1f76e825f5c8
#
_entry.id   a4f019cddf44b7899f5a1f76e825f5c8
#
_cell.length_a   1.000
_cell.length_b   1.000
_cell.length_c   1.000
_cell.angle_alpha   90.00
_cell.angle_beta   90.00
_cell.angle_gamma   90.00
#
_symmetry.space_group_name_H-M   'P 1'
#
loop_
_entity.id
_entity.type
_entity.pdbx_description
1 polymer ?
#
loop_
_entity_poly.entity_id
_entity_poly.type
_entity_poly.pdbx_seq_one_letter_code
_entity_poly.pdbx_strand_id
1 'polypeptide(L)'
;MKRVITALLAALLVLSLAACGSGVETKKLAGTWTCTIDVTDRMNAAAEQALGLSAADGAAKMPLQLVLTVTEDGAYTLRYDSDAVRTALDAYAAALHPAAVESVYAAAEEQGLSREEYDAAMEKAGITMDDMVA
;
A
#
# COMPACT_ATOMS: atom_id res chain seq x y z
N MET A 1 9.71 7.72 -33.65
CA MET A 1 8.60 8.09 -32.75
C MET A 1 9.04 8.27 -31.29
N LYS A 2 9.80 7.34 -30.67
CA LYS A 2 10.26 7.48 -29.26
C LYS A 2 11.05 8.78 -28.98
N ARG A 3 11.95 9.20 -29.88
CA ARG A 3 12.79 10.42 -29.70
C ARG A 3 11.99 11.74 -29.75
N VAL A 4 10.87 11.77 -30.48
CA VAL A 4 10.00 12.95 -30.56
C VAL A 4 9.19 13.11 -29.27
N ILE A 5 8.72 12.00 -28.68
CA ILE A 5 7.96 12.00 -27.42
C ILE A 5 8.86 12.45 -26.26
N THR A 6 10.13 12.01 -26.24
CA THR A 6 11.10 12.43 -25.20
C THR A 6 11.42 13.92 -25.32
N ALA A 7 11.56 14.45 -26.53
CA ALA A 7 11.81 15.88 -26.74
C ALA A 7 10.57 16.74 -26.37
N LEU A 8 9.36 16.26 -26.62
CA LEU A 8 8.13 16.93 -26.23
C LEU A 8 7.92 16.95 -24.70
N LEU A 9 8.24 15.83 -24.03
CA LEU A 9 8.20 15.74 -22.57
C LEU A 9 9.26 16.65 -21.91
N ALA A 10 10.48 16.71 -22.47
CA ALA A 10 11.52 17.61 -21.99
C ALA A 10 11.16 19.08 -22.20
N ALA A 11 10.55 19.42 -23.34
CA ALA A 11 10.08 20.79 -23.62
C ALA A 11 8.92 21.20 -22.70
N LEU A 12 8.00 20.28 -22.37
CA LEU A 12 6.93 20.52 -21.38
C LEU A 12 7.47 20.74 -19.98
N LEU A 13 8.49 19.97 -19.58
CA LEU A 13 9.18 20.13 -18.28
C LEU A 13 9.92 21.48 -18.20
N VAL A 14 10.60 21.90 -19.26
CA VAL A 14 11.30 23.20 -19.31
C VAL A 14 10.31 24.35 -19.31
N LEU A 15 9.18 24.23 -20.02
CA LEU A 15 8.12 25.24 -20.02
C LEU A 15 7.42 25.34 -18.64
N SER A 16 7.25 24.22 -17.91
CA SER A 16 6.69 24.25 -16.56
C SER A 16 7.66 24.90 -15.56
N LEU A 17 8.98 24.72 -15.73
CA LEU A 17 10.00 25.38 -14.92
C LEU A 17 10.12 26.87 -15.24
N ALA A 18 9.95 27.29 -16.49
CA ALA A 18 9.94 28.69 -16.89
C ALA A 18 8.67 29.44 -16.43
N ALA A 19 7.54 28.75 -16.35
CA ALA A 19 6.29 29.29 -15.79
C ALA A 19 6.37 29.51 -14.27
N CYS A 20 7.21 28.74 -13.56
CA CYS A 20 7.51 28.99 -12.14
C CYS A 20 8.41 30.23 -11.88
N GLY A 21 9.01 30.81 -12.92
CA GLY A 21 9.84 32.04 -12.79
C GLY A 21 9.08 33.35 -12.69
N SER A 22 7.77 33.37 -12.94
CA SER A 22 6.92 34.55 -12.76
C SER A 22 6.06 34.36 -11.50
N GLY A 23 6.68 34.65 -10.31
CA GLY A 23 6.00 35.07 -9.10
C GLY A 23 4.66 34.40 -8.77
N VAL A 24 4.62 33.07 -8.70
CA VAL A 24 3.54 32.43 -7.96
C VAL A 24 3.67 32.98 -6.54
N GLU A 25 2.70 33.81 -6.11
CA GLU A 25 2.65 34.30 -4.75
C GLU A 25 2.56 33.06 -3.83
N THR A 26 3.71 32.64 -3.30
CA THR A 26 3.82 31.46 -2.40
C THR A 26 2.86 31.57 -1.23
N LYS A 27 2.52 32.80 -0.83
CA LYS A 27 1.47 33.08 0.16
C LYS A 27 0.09 32.52 -0.21
N LYS A 28 -0.23 32.41 -1.51
CA LYS A 28 -1.50 31.81 -1.95
C LYS A 28 -1.50 30.28 -1.90
N LEU A 29 -0.31 29.68 -1.84
CA LEU A 29 -0.14 28.23 -1.72
C LEU A 29 0.10 27.81 -0.27
N ALA A 30 0.34 28.78 0.65
CA ALA A 30 0.54 28.48 2.05
C ALA A 30 -0.69 27.77 2.64
N GLY A 31 -0.43 26.66 3.33
CA GLY A 31 -1.49 25.83 3.91
C GLY A 31 -1.09 24.35 4.00
N THR A 32 -2.04 23.57 4.43
CA THR A 32 -1.90 22.12 4.48
C THR A 32 -2.85 21.48 3.46
N TRP A 33 -2.28 20.65 2.60
CA TRP A 33 -2.96 19.96 1.52
C TRP A 33 -2.88 18.46 1.74
N THR A 34 -3.97 17.76 1.55
CA THR A 34 -4.01 16.30 1.64
C THR A 34 -4.34 15.68 0.30
N CYS A 35 -3.66 14.59 -0.03
CA CYS A 35 -3.93 13.80 -1.21
C CYS A 35 -3.97 12.32 -0.81
N THR A 36 -4.95 11.60 -1.29
CA THR A 36 -5.05 10.15 -1.07
C THR A 36 -4.75 9.43 -2.38
N ILE A 37 -3.79 8.51 -2.31
CA ILE A 37 -3.43 7.63 -3.43
C ILE A 37 -3.85 6.22 -3.06
N ASP A 38 -4.64 5.57 -3.90
CA ASP A 38 -4.98 4.16 -3.72
C ASP A 38 -3.83 3.30 -4.27
N VAL A 39 -3.18 2.54 -3.38
CA VAL A 39 -2.09 1.63 -3.74
C VAL A 39 -2.49 0.16 -3.60
N THR A 40 -3.76 -0.14 -3.52
CA THR A 40 -4.33 -1.48 -3.32
C THR A 40 -3.80 -2.48 -4.33
N ASP A 41 -3.82 -2.17 -5.63
CA ASP A 41 -3.36 -3.08 -6.68
C ASP A 41 -1.87 -3.43 -6.54
N ARG A 42 -1.06 -2.45 -6.11
CA ARG A 42 0.37 -2.67 -5.88
C ARG A 42 0.63 -3.56 -4.65
N MET A 43 -0.16 -3.37 -3.60
CA MET A 43 -0.09 -4.19 -2.39
C MET A 43 -0.53 -5.62 -2.69
N ASN A 44 -1.62 -5.80 -3.43
CA ASN A 44 -2.08 -7.13 -3.85
C ASN A 44 -1.03 -7.85 -4.69
N ALA A 45 -0.45 -7.18 -5.69
CA ALA A 45 0.61 -7.76 -6.50
C ALA A 45 1.86 -8.12 -5.68
N ALA A 46 2.22 -7.31 -4.68
CA ALA A 46 3.34 -7.59 -3.80
C ALA A 46 3.06 -8.78 -2.86
N ALA A 47 1.84 -8.88 -2.31
CA ALA A 47 1.43 -10.00 -1.46
C ALA A 47 1.40 -11.32 -2.25
N GLU A 48 0.86 -11.30 -3.47
CA GLU A 48 0.85 -12.46 -4.35
C GLU A 48 2.29 -12.90 -4.71
N GLN A 49 3.14 -11.96 -5.08
CA GLN A 49 4.53 -12.27 -5.45
C GLN A 49 5.38 -12.76 -4.26
N ALA A 50 5.21 -12.18 -3.08
CA ALA A 50 6.05 -12.48 -1.92
C ALA A 50 5.55 -13.66 -1.09
N LEU A 51 4.23 -13.82 -0.98
CA LEU A 51 3.59 -14.75 -0.05
C LEU A 51 2.68 -15.76 -0.75
N GLY A 52 2.40 -15.61 -2.06
CA GLY A 52 1.41 -16.41 -2.77
C GLY A 52 -0.02 -16.15 -2.29
N LEU A 53 -0.26 -15.05 -1.56
CA LEU A 53 -1.56 -14.72 -0.99
C LEU A 53 -2.26 -13.67 -1.84
N SER A 54 -3.55 -13.89 -2.08
CA SER A 54 -4.42 -12.91 -2.74
C SER A 54 -5.53 -12.51 -1.79
N ALA A 55 -5.66 -11.22 -1.50
CA ALA A 55 -6.84 -10.71 -0.82
C ALA A 55 -8.07 -10.92 -1.73
N ALA A 56 -9.19 -11.32 -1.15
CA ALA A 56 -10.44 -11.41 -1.89
C ALA A 56 -10.78 -10.05 -2.55
N ASP A 57 -11.32 -10.09 -3.76
CA ASP A 57 -11.67 -8.88 -4.52
C ASP A 57 -12.52 -7.92 -3.67
N GLY A 58 -12.00 -6.71 -3.48
CA GLY A 58 -12.68 -5.67 -2.71
C GLY A 58 -12.61 -5.82 -1.18
N ALA A 59 -11.90 -6.82 -0.64
CA ALA A 59 -11.84 -7.09 0.79
C ALA A 59 -11.13 -5.99 1.60
N ALA A 60 -10.11 -5.35 1.03
CA ALA A 60 -9.44 -4.22 1.65
C ALA A 60 -8.96 -3.22 0.62
N LYS A 61 -8.97 -1.96 1.00
CA LYS A 61 -8.31 -0.88 0.24
C LYS A 61 -7.11 -0.39 1.01
N MET A 62 -6.06 -0.06 0.29
CA MET A 62 -4.85 0.53 0.85
C MET A 62 -4.71 2.00 0.41
N PRO A 63 -5.46 2.93 1.04
CA PRO A 63 -5.32 4.35 0.77
C PRO A 63 -4.06 4.89 1.46
N LEU A 64 -3.18 5.49 0.68
CA LEU A 64 -2.00 6.18 1.18
C LEU A 64 -2.29 7.69 1.24
N GLN A 65 -2.39 8.25 2.43
CA GLN A 65 -2.62 9.66 2.62
C GLN A 65 -1.30 10.43 2.72
N LEU A 66 -1.13 11.37 1.79
CA LEU A 66 -0.01 12.31 1.76
C LEU A 66 -0.46 13.66 2.31
N VAL A 67 0.38 14.28 3.12
CA VAL A 67 0.17 15.62 3.69
C VAL A 67 1.30 16.52 3.22
N LEU A 68 0.98 17.50 2.39
CA LEU A 68 1.86 18.58 1.95
C LEU A 68 1.56 19.83 2.78
N THR A 69 2.55 20.33 3.49
CA THR A 69 2.47 21.63 4.16
C THR A 69 3.38 22.61 3.45
N VAL A 70 2.85 23.77 3.06
CA VAL A 70 3.57 24.87 2.44
C VAL A 70 3.48 26.07 3.36
N THR A 71 4.61 26.70 3.65
CA THR A 71 4.70 27.92 4.47
C THR A 71 4.67 29.17 3.59
N GLU A 72 4.40 30.35 4.18
CA GLU A 72 4.30 31.61 3.43
C GLU A 72 5.62 32.03 2.76
N ASP A 73 6.76 31.59 3.30
CA ASP A 73 8.10 31.81 2.76
C ASP A 73 8.45 30.81 1.64
N GLY A 74 7.54 29.88 1.32
CA GLY A 74 7.69 28.90 0.25
C GLY A 74 8.43 27.63 0.65
N ALA A 75 8.79 27.45 1.92
CA ALA A 75 9.28 26.17 2.40
C ALA A 75 8.14 25.12 2.39
N TYR A 76 8.46 23.87 2.14
CA TYR A 76 7.45 22.80 2.13
C TYR A 76 7.94 21.55 2.84
N THR A 77 7.00 20.79 3.37
CA THR A 77 7.20 19.43 3.86
C THR A 77 6.15 18.52 3.25
N LEU A 78 6.60 17.33 2.81
CA LEU A 78 5.73 16.26 2.35
C LEU A 78 5.93 15.06 3.27
N ARG A 79 4.86 14.54 3.83
CA ARG A 79 4.89 13.38 4.73
C ARG A 79 3.68 12.50 4.52
N TYR A 80 3.79 11.27 4.97
CA TYR A 80 2.64 10.38 5.11
C TYR A 80 1.91 10.69 6.42
N ASP A 81 0.60 10.53 6.42
CA ASP A 81 -0.16 10.40 7.66
C ASP A 81 0.09 9.00 8.22
N SER A 82 0.95 8.93 9.24
CA SER A 82 1.39 7.65 9.82
C SER A 82 0.27 6.85 10.46
N ASP A 83 -0.71 7.53 11.04
CA ASP A 83 -1.83 6.87 11.72
C ASP A 83 -2.82 6.32 10.69
N ALA A 84 -3.10 7.07 9.63
CA ALA A 84 -3.91 6.62 8.52
C ALA A 84 -3.25 5.42 7.79
N VAL A 85 -1.93 5.47 7.56
CA VAL A 85 -1.19 4.37 6.95
C VAL A 85 -1.23 3.11 7.83
N ARG A 86 -1.02 3.25 9.14
CA ARG A 86 -1.10 2.12 10.08
C ARG A 86 -2.47 1.48 10.05
N THR A 87 -3.53 2.28 10.17
CA THR A 87 -4.91 1.78 10.11
C THR A 87 -5.20 1.04 8.81
N ALA A 88 -4.72 1.56 7.69
CA ALA A 88 -4.88 0.91 6.39
C ALA A 88 -4.10 -0.42 6.29
N LEU A 89 -2.89 -0.48 6.83
CA LEU A 89 -2.09 -1.70 6.90
C LEU A 89 -2.73 -2.77 7.78
N ASP A 90 -3.25 -2.39 8.95
CA ASP A 90 -3.93 -3.32 9.86
C ASP A 90 -5.19 -3.90 9.18
N ALA A 91 -5.98 -3.05 8.50
CA ALA A 91 -7.14 -3.50 7.74
C ALA A 91 -6.76 -4.40 6.55
N TYR A 92 -5.66 -4.10 5.88
CA TYR A 92 -5.16 -4.91 4.77
C TYR A 92 -4.65 -6.28 5.26
N ALA A 93 -3.89 -6.32 6.36
CA ALA A 93 -3.44 -7.56 6.99
C ALA A 93 -4.63 -8.43 7.42
N ALA A 94 -5.65 -7.84 8.05
CA ALA A 94 -6.87 -8.55 8.43
C ALA A 94 -7.61 -9.13 7.21
N ALA A 95 -7.56 -8.48 6.05
CA ALA A 95 -8.16 -8.98 4.82
C ALA A 95 -7.36 -10.11 4.16
N LEU A 96 -6.05 -10.19 4.39
CA LEU A 96 -5.21 -11.31 3.93
C LEU A 96 -5.33 -12.55 4.83
N HIS A 97 -5.71 -12.37 6.08
CA HIS A 97 -5.75 -13.44 7.08
C HIS A 97 -6.51 -14.70 6.62
N PRO A 98 -7.72 -14.62 6.04
CA PRO A 98 -8.41 -15.83 5.57
C PRO A 98 -7.62 -16.59 4.48
N ALA A 99 -6.97 -15.87 3.57
CA ALA A 99 -6.16 -16.49 2.52
C ALA A 99 -4.90 -17.14 3.10
N ALA A 100 -4.30 -16.55 4.13
CA ALA A 100 -3.16 -17.13 4.83
C ALA A 100 -3.56 -18.42 5.56
N VAL A 101 -4.69 -18.44 6.24
CA VAL A 101 -5.25 -19.65 6.89
C VAL A 101 -5.46 -20.77 5.86
N GLU A 102 -6.12 -20.47 4.74
CA GLU A 102 -6.33 -21.44 3.67
C GLU A 102 -5.01 -21.97 3.08
N SER A 103 -4.01 -21.11 2.94
CA SER A 103 -2.68 -21.52 2.47
C SER A 103 -1.99 -22.51 3.43
N VAL A 104 -2.14 -22.31 4.74
CA VAL A 104 -1.61 -23.24 5.75
C VAL A 104 -2.31 -24.61 5.66
N TYR A 105 -3.64 -24.62 5.54
CA TYR A 105 -4.36 -25.88 5.37
C TYR A 105 -4.01 -26.59 4.06
N ALA A 106 -3.89 -25.85 2.97
CA ALA A 106 -3.46 -26.45 1.68
C ALA A 106 -2.07 -27.11 1.79
N ALA A 107 -1.13 -26.46 2.47
CA ALA A 107 0.19 -27.03 2.72
C ALA A 107 0.15 -28.29 3.61
N ALA A 108 -0.76 -28.35 4.59
CA ALA A 108 -0.98 -29.53 5.41
C ALA A 108 -1.58 -30.69 4.60
N GLU A 109 -2.56 -30.40 3.74
CA GLU A 109 -3.19 -31.39 2.84
C GLU A 109 -2.18 -31.97 1.83
N GLU A 110 -1.25 -31.16 1.30
CA GLU A 110 -0.15 -31.64 0.46
C GLU A 110 0.77 -32.62 1.18
N GLN A 111 0.88 -32.50 2.51
CA GLN A 111 1.63 -33.45 3.35
C GLN A 111 0.80 -34.65 3.80
N GLY A 112 -0.45 -34.78 3.35
CA GLY A 112 -1.34 -35.85 3.66
C GLY A 112 -2.08 -35.75 5.00
N LEU A 113 -2.08 -34.55 5.61
CA LEU A 113 -2.83 -34.26 6.83
C LEU A 113 -4.18 -33.62 6.47
N SER A 114 -5.27 -34.16 7.02
CA SER A 114 -6.56 -33.47 6.95
C SER A 114 -6.56 -32.24 7.85
N ARG A 115 -7.48 -31.30 7.61
CA ARG A 115 -7.65 -30.11 8.47
C ARG A 115 -7.91 -30.50 9.93
N GLU A 116 -8.74 -31.50 10.18
CA GLU A 116 -9.05 -31.99 11.53
C GLU A 116 -7.80 -32.55 12.24
N GLU A 117 -6.96 -33.31 11.52
CA GLU A 117 -5.71 -33.85 12.07
C GLU A 117 -4.69 -32.72 12.33
N TYR A 118 -4.64 -31.73 11.47
CA TYR A 118 -3.80 -30.55 11.64
C TYR A 118 -4.23 -29.74 12.87
N ASP A 119 -5.51 -29.42 12.99
CA ASP A 119 -6.09 -28.70 14.12
C ASP A 119 -5.83 -29.41 15.46
N ALA A 120 -6.04 -30.74 15.49
CA ALA A 120 -5.76 -31.55 16.68
C ALA A 120 -4.27 -31.53 17.06
N ALA A 121 -3.36 -31.50 16.06
CA ALA A 121 -1.92 -31.39 16.31
C ALA A 121 -1.54 -30.02 16.86
N MET A 122 -2.15 -28.95 16.34
CA MET A 122 -1.97 -27.58 16.80
C MET A 122 -2.47 -27.39 18.23
N GLU A 123 -3.66 -27.86 18.54
CA GLU A 123 -4.24 -27.82 19.88
C GLU A 123 -3.33 -28.54 20.91
N LYS A 124 -2.81 -29.71 20.53
CA LYS A 124 -1.86 -30.47 21.37
C LYS A 124 -0.54 -29.73 21.59
N ALA A 125 -0.12 -28.93 20.64
CA ALA A 125 1.07 -28.08 20.73
C ALA A 125 0.82 -26.78 21.50
N GLY A 126 -0.45 -26.45 21.78
CA GLY A 126 -0.86 -25.19 22.43
C GLY A 126 -0.70 -23.97 21.52
N ILE A 127 -0.77 -24.18 20.20
CA ILE A 127 -0.66 -23.14 19.17
C ILE A 127 -2.01 -22.98 18.50
N THR A 128 -2.43 -21.75 18.26
CA THR A 128 -3.66 -21.47 17.50
C THR A 128 -3.32 -21.13 16.04
N MET A 129 -4.31 -21.25 15.16
CA MET A 129 -4.15 -20.82 13.77
C MET A 129 -3.81 -19.33 13.69
N ASP A 130 -4.41 -18.52 14.56
CA ASP A 130 -4.13 -17.07 14.62
C ASP A 130 -2.66 -16.79 15.02
N ASP A 131 -2.08 -17.61 15.90
CA ASP A 131 -0.65 -17.48 16.28
C ASP A 131 0.29 -17.81 15.11
N MET A 132 -0.17 -18.65 14.17
CA MET A 132 0.64 -19.07 13.01
C MET A 132 0.64 -18.04 11.89
N VAL A 133 -0.42 -17.24 11.76
CA VAL A 133 -0.60 -16.30 10.64
C VAL A 133 -0.54 -14.82 11.08
N ALA A 134 -0.27 -14.55 12.36
CA ALA A 134 -0.08 -13.21 12.92
C ALA A 134 1.32 -12.69 12.60
#